data_dda126a83ac79ccb5f1d288368487e0f
#
_entry.id   dda126a83ac79ccb5f1d288368487e0f
#
_cell.length_a   1.000
_cell.length_b   1.000
_cell.length_c   1.000
_cell.angle_alpha   90.00
_cell.angle_beta   90.00
_cell.angle_gamma   90.00
#
_symmetry.space_group_name_H-M   'P 1'
#
loop_
_entity.id
_entity.type
_entity.pdbx_description
1 polymer ?
#
loop_
_entity_poly.entity_id
_entity_poly.type
_entity_poly.pdbx_seq_one_letter_code
_entity_poly.pdbx_strand_id
1 'polypeptide(L)'
;KRDRLYFYYTQFGKCMYTGEPINLSELYNQNIYDVDHIFPRSKVKDDSLDNRVLVKKQVNAHKDNTYPLDSSIREKMKGFWHLLMDKGLISKKKYERLTRATPLSDSELSDFIARQIVETSQSTKAVASLFKELYPDTEIVYVKASLVSEFRDESRGFGFLKCREVNDFHHAKDAYLNIVVGNVYNERCTHNKSIFIKGLQTK
;
A
#
# COMPACT_ATOMS: atom_id res chain seq x y z
N LYS A 1 14.45 6.91 -4.00
CA LYS A 1 15.93 6.74 -4.24
C LYS A 1 16.63 6.06 -3.07
N ARG A 2 16.35 6.41 -1.79
CA ARG A 2 17.01 5.84 -0.59
C ARG A 2 16.82 4.32 -0.47
N ASP A 3 15.66 3.80 -0.78
CA ASP A 3 15.33 2.36 -0.60
C ASP A 3 16.17 1.44 -1.49
N ARG A 4 16.49 1.84 -2.73
CA ARG A 4 17.33 1.02 -3.62
C ARG A 4 18.74 0.85 -3.07
N LEU A 5 19.33 1.93 -2.52
CA LEU A 5 20.66 1.87 -1.92
C LEU A 5 20.65 1.01 -0.65
N TYR A 6 19.61 1.16 0.19
CA TYR A 6 19.41 0.31 1.36
C TYR A 6 19.37 -1.18 0.98
N PHE A 7 18.54 -1.55 0.00
CA PHE A 7 18.45 -2.94 -0.46
C PHE A 7 19.75 -3.42 -1.12
N TYR A 8 20.45 -2.56 -1.86
CA TYR A 8 21.75 -2.92 -2.42
C TYR A 8 22.72 -3.39 -1.34
N TYR A 9 22.88 -2.63 -0.26
CA TYR A 9 23.77 -3.01 0.84
C TYR A 9 23.26 -4.20 1.64
N THR A 10 22.01 -4.23 1.98
CA THR A 10 21.42 -5.34 2.78
C THR A 10 21.32 -6.65 2.00
N GLN A 11 21.47 -6.61 0.67
CA GLN A 11 21.50 -7.77 -0.22
C GLN A 11 22.92 -8.10 -0.74
N PHE A 12 23.97 -7.51 -0.15
CA PHE A 12 25.36 -7.66 -0.61
C PHE A 12 25.57 -7.37 -2.09
N GLY A 13 24.87 -6.35 -2.62
CA GLY A 13 24.96 -5.97 -4.03
C GLY A 13 24.45 -7.03 -5.00
N LYS A 14 23.53 -7.91 -4.57
CA LYS A 14 22.98 -9.00 -5.39
C LYS A 14 21.48 -8.89 -5.58
N CYS A 15 21.01 -9.33 -6.75
CA CYS A 15 19.59 -9.50 -7.01
C CYS A 15 19.00 -10.53 -6.05
N MET A 16 17.90 -10.19 -5.35
CA MET A 16 17.32 -11.06 -4.33
C MET A 16 16.81 -12.39 -4.89
N TYR A 17 16.40 -12.45 -6.16
CA TYR A 17 15.82 -13.65 -6.76
C TYR A 17 16.78 -14.48 -7.61
N THR A 18 17.89 -13.91 -8.07
CA THR A 18 18.85 -14.65 -8.91
C THR A 18 20.23 -14.84 -8.30
N GLY A 19 20.57 -14.01 -7.29
CA GLY A 19 21.91 -13.97 -6.70
C GLY A 19 22.96 -13.30 -7.58
N GLU A 20 22.60 -12.81 -8.76
CA GLU A 20 23.50 -12.13 -9.66
C GLU A 20 23.86 -10.75 -9.17
N PRO A 21 25.08 -10.27 -9.46
CA PRO A 21 25.54 -8.97 -9.02
C PRO A 21 24.70 -7.83 -9.62
N ILE A 22 24.53 -6.80 -8.84
CA ILE A 22 23.90 -5.53 -9.24
C ILE A 22 24.99 -4.49 -9.43
N ASN A 23 25.02 -3.82 -10.56
CA ASN A 23 25.96 -2.75 -10.82
C ASN A 23 25.54 -1.47 -10.06
N LEU A 24 26.36 -1.01 -9.14
CA LEU A 24 26.06 0.17 -8.31
C LEU A 24 25.91 1.44 -9.16
N SER A 25 26.67 1.59 -10.23
CA SER A 25 26.59 2.78 -11.11
C SER A 25 25.24 2.87 -11.84
N GLU A 26 24.58 1.73 -12.04
CA GLU A 26 23.28 1.63 -12.72
C GLU A 26 22.11 1.37 -11.76
N LEU A 27 22.35 1.44 -10.45
CA LEU A 27 21.36 1.12 -9.42
C LEU A 27 20.02 1.87 -9.59
N TYR A 28 20.07 3.08 -10.11
CA TYR A 28 18.89 3.93 -10.32
C TYR A 28 18.29 3.82 -11.73
N ASN A 29 18.88 3.01 -12.60
CA ASN A 29 18.34 2.75 -13.92
C ASN A 29 17.09 1.86 -13.81
N GLN A 30 15.92 2.46 -14.05
CA GLN A 30 14.63 1.78 -13.97
C GLN A 30 14.39 0.77 -15.10
N ASN A 31 15.24 0.75 -16.12
CA ASN A 31 15.15 -0.24 -17.17
C ASN A 31 15.87 -1.55 -16.82
N ILE A 32 16.77 -1.53 -15.84
CA ILE A 32 17.60 -2.68 -15.45
C ILE A 32 17.17 -3.27 -14.11
N TYR A 33 16.91 -2.42 -13.12
CA TYR A 33 16.60 -2.84 -11.75
C TYR A 33 15.25 -2.30 -11.29
N ASP A 34 14.60 -3.04 -10.42
CA ASP A 34 13.33 -2.69 -9.83
C ASP A 34 13.27 -3.06 -8.35
N VAL A 35 12.36 -2.43 -7.60
CA VAL A 35 12.02 -2.80 -6.23
C VAL A 35 10.70 -3.55 -6.28
N ASP A 36 10.78 -4.87 -6.10
CA ASP A 36 9.62 -5.74 -6.11
C ASP A 36 9.05 -5.93 -4.68
N HIS A 37 7.76 -6.23 -4.64
CA HIS A 37 7.03 -6.65 -3.45
C HIS A 37 6.95 -8.17 -3.40
N ILE A 38 7.48 -8.79 -2.34
CA ILE A 38 7.44 -10.25 -2.13
C ILE A 38 5.98 -10.71 -2.15
N PHE A 39 5.13 -10.14 -1.29
CA PHE A 39 3.68 -10.23 -1.41
C PHE A 39 3.21 -9.19 -2.43
N PRO A 40 2.55 -9.59 -3.52
CA PRO A 40 2.13 -8.67 -4.58
C PRO A 40 1.23 -7.55 -4.05
N ARG A 41 1.46 -6.32 -4.49
CA ARG A 41 0.63 -5.15 -4.10
C ARG A 41 -0.84 -5.30 -4.48
N SER A 42 -1.15 -6.10 -5.48
CA SER A 42 -2.53 -6.44 -5.87
C SER A 42 -3.28 -7.21 -4.78
N LYS A 43 -2.55 -7.96 -3.94
CA LYS A 43 -3.12 -8.77 -2.84
C LYS A 43 -2.96 -8.10 -1.48
N VAL A 44 -1.81 -7.48 -1.24
CA VAL A 44 -1.45 -6.89 0.06
C VAL A 44 -0.77 -5.55 -0.15
N LYS A 45 -1.32 -4.47 0.39
CA LYS A 45 -0.67 -3.16 0.39
C LYS A 45 0.30 -3.06 1.57
N ASP A 46 1.42 -3.72 1.48
CA ASP A 46 2.49 -3.68 2.47
C ASP A 46 3.77 -3.15 1.80
N ASP A 47 4.07 -1.88 2.03
CA ASP A 47 5.27 -1.19 1.53
C ASP A 47 6.42 -1.22 2.56
N SER A 48 6.35 -2.08 3.58
CA SER A 48 7.43 -2.25 4.57
C SER A 48 8.71 -2.77 3.92
N LEU A 49 9.84 -2.52 4.56
CA LEU A 49 11.14 -3.06 4.13
C LEU A 49 11.16 -4.59 4.11
N ASP A 50 10.32 -5.23 4.94
CA ASP A 50 10.18 -6.69 4.99
C ASP A 50 9.43 -7.28 3.78
N ASN A 51 8.71 -6.45 3.05
CA ASN A 51 7.98 -6.89 1.85
C ASN A 51 8.63 -6.46 0.56
N ARG A 52 9.72 -5.68 0.58
CA ARG A 52 10.35 -5.16 -0.62
C ARG A 52 11.78 -5.67 -0.80
N VAL A 53 12.15 -5.94 -2.03
CA VAL A 53 13.47 -6.45 -2.44
C VAL A 53 13.94 -5.78 -3.73
N LEU A 54 15.27 -5.64 -3.89
CA LEU A 54 15.88 -5.16 -5.10
C LEU A 54 16.17 -6.33 -6.04
N VAL A 55 15.69 -6.25 -7.26
CA VAL A 55 15.77 -7.32 -8.25
C VAL A 55 16.09 -6.79 -9.64
N LYS A 56 16.51 -7.66 -10.56
CA LYS A 56 16.57 -7.35 -11.98
C LYS A 56 15.15 -7.22 -12.53
N LYS A 57 14.90 -6.21 -13.35
CA LYS A 57 13.57 -5.91 -13.91
C LYS A 57 12.97 -7.09 -14.66
N GLN A 58 13.77 -7.81 -15.45
CA GLN A 58 13.32 -8.97 -16.20
C GLN A 58 12.75 -10.07 -15.29
N VAL A 59 13.40 -10.29 -14.13
CA VAL A 59 12.95 -11.29 -13.14
C VAL A 59 11.67 -10.83 -12.47
N ASN A 60 11.54 -9.53 -12.18
CA ASN A 60 10.32 -8.96 -11.64
C ASN A 60 9.15 -9.09 -12.61
N ALA A 61 9.37 -8.79 -13.89
CA ALA A 61 8.35 -8.94 -14.93
C ALA A 61 7.89 -10.41 -15.09
N HIS A 62 8.80 -11.37 -14.94
CA HIS A 62 8.45 -12.79 -14.98
C HIS A 62 7.68 -13.27 -13.76
N LYS A 63 8.03 -12.75 -12.56
CA LYS A 63 7.29 -13.05 -11.32
C LYS A 63 5.88 -12.48 -11.34
N ASP A 64 5.71 -11.26 -11.88
CA ASP A 64 4.45 -10.52 -11.92
C ASP A 64 3.74 -10.50 -10.53
N ASN A 65 2.48 -10.88 -10.47
CA ASN A 65 1.67 -10.95 -9.26
C ASN A 65 1.67 -12.35 -8.60
N THR A 66 2.63 -13.21 -8.98
CA THR A 66 2.72 -14.57 -8.45
C THR A 66 3.28 -14.58 -7.02
N TYR A 67 2.60 -15.30 -6.13
CA TYR A 67 3.07 -15.64 -4.81
C TYR A 67 2.40 -16.95 -4.35
N PRO A 68 3.14 -17.91 -3.78
CA PRO A 68 4.57 -17.89 -3.40
C PRO A 68 5.53 -17.70 -4.58
N LEU A 69 6.79 -17.37 -4.28
CA LEU A 69 7.87 -17.37 -5.27
C LEU A 69 8.02 -18.77 -5.88
N ASP A 70 8.45 -18.81 -7.11
CA ASP A 70 8.72 -20.08 -7.81
C ASP A 70 9.63 -21.00 -6.98
N SER A 71 9.38 -22.30 -7.00
CA SER A 71 10.15 -23.28 -6.23
C SER A 71 11.63 -23.28 -6.61
N SER A 72 11.95 -23.11 -7.89
CA SER A 72 13.33 -23.06 -8.36
C SER A 72 14.09 -21.85 -7.81
N ILE A 73 13.44 -20.69 -7.71
CA ILE A 73 14.02 -19.50 -7.06
C ILE A 73 14.24 -19.77 -5.57
N ARG A 74 13.24 -20.32 -4.89
CA ARG A 74 13.31 -20.59 -3.46
C ARG A 74 14.42 -21.58 -3.11
N GLU A 75 14.55 -22.68 -3.84
CA GLU A 75 15.60 -23.68 -3.64
C GLU A 75 16.99 -23.11 -3.90
N LYS A 76 17.16 -22.41 -5.01
CA LYS A 76 18.42 -21.77 -5.39
C LYS A 76 18.88 -20.73 -4.38
N MET A 77 17.96 -19.90 -3.88
CA MET A 77 18.29 -18.71 -3.11
C MET A 77 18.18 -18.88 -1.61
N LYS A 78 17.60 -19.99 -1.11
CA LYS A 78 17.35 -20.22 0.32
C LYS A 78 18.61 -20.07 1.18
N GLY A 79 19.74 -20.60 0.73
CA GLY A 79 21.03 -20.49 1.45
C GLY A 79 21.53 -19.04 1.53
N PHE A 80 21.38 -18.28 0.45
CA PHE A 80 21.74 -16.87 0.43
C PHE A 80 20.84 -16.05 1.37
N TRP A 81 19.53 -16.26 1.34
CA TRP A 81 18.60 -15.58 2.23
C TRP A 81 18.83 -15.94 3.71
N HIS A 82 19.19 -17.18 3.99
CA HIS A 82 19.56 -17.61 5.35
C HIS A 82 20.81 -16.86 5.83
N LEU A 83 21.84 -16.78 4.99
CA LEU A 83 23.05 -16.00 5.29
C LEU A 83 22.73 -14.52 5.60
N LEU A 84 21.86 -13.88 4.82
CA LEU A 84 21.45 -12.51 5.07
C LEU A 84 20.71 -12.35 6.40
N MET A 85 19.87 -13.32 6.75
CA MET A 85 19.15 -13.33 8.03
C MET A 85 20.13 -13.53 9.20
N ASP A 86 21.04 -14.46 9.12
CA ASP A 86 22.05 -14.71 10.16
C ASP A 86 22.97 -13.51 10.40
N LYS A 87 23.24 -12.74 9.35
CA LYS A 87 23.99 -11.47 9.43
C LYS A 87 23.15 -10.30 9.92
N GLY A 88 21.86 -10.49 10.20
CA GLY A 88 20.94 -9.42 10.60
C GLY A 88 20.64 -8.39 9.51
N LEU A 89 20.92 -8.71 8.24
CA LEU A 89 20.68 -7.82 7.10
C LEU A 89 19.23 -7.86 6.60
N ILE A 90 18.55 -8.96 6.85
CA ILE A 90 17.11 -9.10 6.66
C ILE A 90 16.47 -9.66 7.93
N SER A 91 15.22 -9.31 8.16
CA SER A 91 14.46 -9.83 9.30
C SER A 91 14.07 -11.29 9.09
N LYS A 92 13.79 -12.02 10.18
CA LYS A 92 13.18 -13.34 10.15
C LYS A 92 11.88 -13.33 9.36
N LYS A 93 11.05 -12.31 9.54
CA LYS A 93 9.79 -12.12 8.81
C LYS A 93 9.99 -12.04 7.30
N LYS A 94 11.02 -11.31 6.84
CA LYS A 94 11.37 -11.23 5.42
C LYS A 94 11.86 -12.58 4.89
N TYR A 95 12.69 -13.28 5.64
CA TYR A 95 13.14 -14.64 5.29
C TYR A 95 11.97 -15.61 5.15
N GLU A 96 11.03 -15.61 6.10
CA GLU A 96 9.83 -16.45 6.06
C GLU A 96 8.96 -16.15 4.82
N ARG A 97 8.81 -14.88 4.46
CA ARG A 97 8.09 -14.47 3.24
C ARG A 97 8.76 -15.00 1.96
N LEU A 98 10.09 -14.91 1.89
CA LEU A 98 10.86 -15.38 0.72
C LEU A 98 10.82 -16.90 0.57
N THR A 99 10.83 -17.64 1.67
CA THR A 99 10.92 -19.11 1.67
C THR A 99 9.58 -19.83 1.69
N ARG A 100 8.49 -19.12 1.98
CA ARG A 100 7.14 -19.71 2.08
C ARG A 100 6.73 -20.43 0.81
N ALA A 101 6.19 -21.64 0.97
CA ALA A 101 5.74 -22.49 -0.14
C ALA A 101 4.22 -22.43 -0.38
N THR A 102 3.45 -21.90 0.58
CA THR A 102 2.00 -21.85 0.51
C THR A 102 1.48 -20.45 0.20
N PRO A 103 0.42 -20.29 -0.58
CA PRO A 103 -0.21 -18.98 -0.79
C PRO A 103 -0.73 -18.37 0.52
N LEU A 104 -1.04 -17.07 0.48
CA LEU A 104 -1.72 -16.41 1.59
C LEU A 104 -3.15 -16.95 1.71
N SER A 105 -3.55 -17.27 2.94
CA SER A 105 -4.93 -17.66 3.23
C SER A 105 -5.86 -16.44 3.25
N ASP A 106 -7.16 -16.67 3.10
CA ASP A 106 -8.17 -15.60 3.17
C ASP A 106 -8.16 -14.90 4.53
N SER A 107 -7.91 -15.64 5.62
CA SER A 107 -7.77 -15.04 6.94
C SER A 107 -6.56 -14.11 7.05
N GLU A 108 -5.41 -14.51 6.52
CA GLU A 108 -4.21 -13.64 6.49
C GLU A 108 -4.44 -12.38 5.65
N LEU A 109 -5.11 -12.50 4.50
CA LEU A 109 -5.48 -11.35 3.67
C LEU A 109 -6.42 -10.41 4.43
N SER A 110 -7.41 -10.94 5.13
CA SER A 110 -8.33 -10.17 5.97
C SER A 110 -7.60 -9.44 7.10
N ASP A 111 -6.64 -10.09 7.77
CA ASP A 111 -5.81 -9.47 8.81
C ASP A 111 -4.93 -8.34 8.28
N PHE A 112 -4.43 -8.46 7.05
CA PHE A 112 -3.70 -7.37 6.40
C PHE A 112 -4.60 -6.17 6.14
N ILE A 113 -5.82 -6.38 5.64
CA ILE A 113 -6.80 -5.33 5.39
C ILE A 113 -7.20 -4.64 6.70
N ALA A 114 -7.48 -5.41 7.75
CA ALA A 114 -7.86 -4.88 9.07
C ALA A 114 -6.75 -3.98 9.64
N ARG A 115 -5.48 -4.41 9.59
CA ARG A 115 -4.35 -3.61 10.03
C ARG A 115 -4.22 -2.29 9.26
N GLN A 116 -4.39 -2.31 7.95
CA GLN A 116 -4.33 -1.08 7.13
C GLN A 116 -5.42 -0.08 7.51
N ILE A 117 -6.63 -0.56 7.77
CA ILE A 117 -7.75 0.28 8.22
C ILE A 117 -7.39 0.96 9.55
N VAL A 118 -6.82 0.21 10.49
CA VAL A 118 -6.38 0.75 11.79
C VAL A 118 -5.28 1.80 11.63
N GLU A 119 -4.22 1.49 10.86
CA GLU A 119 -3.11 2.42 10.61
C GLU A 119 -3.58 3.71 9.94
N THR A 120 -4.45 3.62 8.94
CA THR A 120 -5.03 4.78 8.25
C THR A 120 -5.88 5.61 9.22
N SER A 121 -6.68 4.97 10.06
CA SER A 121 -7.50 5.66 11.06
C SER A 121 -6.65 6.39 12.10
N GLN A 122 -5.57 5.78 12.57
CA GLN A 122 -4.62 6.40 13.51
C GLN A 122 -3.92 7.61 12.88
N SER A 123 -3.44 7.49 11.65
CA SER A 123 -2.82 8.59 10.91
C SER A 123 -3.79 9.76 10.71
N THR A 124 -5.02 9.48 10.35
CA THR A 124 -6.07 10.49 10.19
C THR A 124 -6.34 11.22 11.50
N LYS A 125 -6.43 10.49 12.63
CA LYS A 125 -6.61 11.09 13.95
C LYS A 125 -5.43 11.97 14.35
N ALA A 126 -4.20 11.52 14.11
CA ALA A 126 -2.99 12.28 14.43
C ALA A 126 -2.92 13.60 13.64
N VAL A 127 -3.20 13.54 12.32
CA VAL A 127 -3.26 14.73 11.47
C VAL A 127 -4.36 15.68 11.90
N ALA A 128 -5.55 15.17 12.21
CA ALA A 128 -6.66 16.00 12.70
C ALA A 128 -6.35 16.66 14.04
N SER A 129 -5.68 15.97 14.96
CA SER A 129 -5.23 16.54 16.22
C SER A 129 -4.24 17.68 16.03
N LEU A 130 -3.28 17.50 15.11
CA LEU A 130 -2.31 18.53 14.75
C LEU A 130 -3.00 19.76 14.13
N PHE A 131 -3.96 19.56 13.22
CA PHE A 131 -4.71 20.69 12.66
C PHE A 131 -5.56 21.41 13.68
N LYS A 132 -6.16 20.69 14.63
CA LYS A 132 -6.92 21.30 15.71
C LYS A 132 -6.06 22.15 16.66
N GLU A 133 -4.81 21.76 16.85
CA GLU A 133 -3.84 22.53 17.64
C GLU A 133 -3.37 23.78 16.87
N LEU A 134 -3.09 23.65 15.57
CA LEU A 134 -2.62 24.75 14.72
C LEU A 134 -3.75 25.75 14.37
N TYR A 135 -4.97 25.27 14.26
CA TYR A 135 -6.14 26.06 13.84
C TYR A 135 -7.32 25.82 14.80
N PRO A 136 -7.27 26.34 16.04
CA PRO A 136 -8.25 26.03 17.11
C PRO A 136 -9.69 26.46 16.74
N ASP A 137 -9.83 27.51 15.93
CA ASP A 137 -11.13 28.03 15.50
C ASP A 137 -11.70 27.33 14.24
N THR A 138 -10.97 26.34 13.71
CA THR A 138 -11.40 25.60 12.52
C THR A 138 -12.06 24.30 12.90
N GLU A 139 -13.28 24.08 12.38
CA GLU A 139 -13.99 22.81 12.55
C GLU A 139 -13.41 21.73 11.64
N ILE A 140 -13.12 20.54 12.21
CA ILE A 140 -12.61 19.40 11.47
C ILE A 140 -13.74 18.40 11.23
N VAL A 141 -14.07 18.19 9.97
CA VAL A 141 -15.13 17.26 9.54
C VAL A 141 -14.51 15.98 9.02
N TYR A 142 -14.91 14.85 9.61
CA TYR A 142 -14.48 13.52 9.16
C TYR A 142 -15.48 12.95 8.15
N VAL A 143 -14.99 12.55 6.99
CA VAL A 143 -15.79 11.95 5.93
C VAL A 143 -15.42 10.49 5.74
N LYS A 144 -16.42 9.60 5.75
CA LYS A 144 -16.21 8.20 5.42
C LYS A 144 -15.98 8.02 3.91
N ALA A 145 -14.99 7.24 3.53
CA ALA A 145 -14.70 6.95 2.12
C ALA A 145 -15.89 6.29 1.38
N SER A 146 -16.72 5.54 2.09
CA SER A 146 -17.97 4.97 1.53
C SER A 146 -18.93 6.05 1.06
N LEU A 147 -19.12 7.12 1.84
CA LEU A 147 -20.01 8.24 1.47
C LEU A 147 -19.52 8.94 0.20
N VAL A 148 -18.20 9.10 0.05
CA VAL A 148 -17.62 9.69 -1.18
C VAL A 148 -17.83 8.77 -2.38
N SER A 149 -17.71 7.46 -2.17
CA SER A 149 -17.96 6.47 -3.22
C SER A 149 -19.43 6.46 -3.65
N GLU A 150 -20.35 6.42 -2.69
CA GLU A 150 -21.80 6.48 -2.93
C GLU A 150 -22.18 7.78 -3.67
N PHE A 151 -21.69 8.93 -3.21
CA PHE A 151 -21.93 10.21 -3.86
C PHE A 151 -21.45 10.22 -5.32
N ARG A 152 -20.27 9.65 -5.57
CA ARG A 152 -19.72 9.54 -6.94
C ARG A 152 -20.58 8.61 -7.82
N ASP A 153 -21.00 7.47 -7.28
CA ASP A 153 -21.71 6.44 -8.02
C ASP A 153 -23.16 6.87 -8.31
N GLU A 154 -23.79 7.62 -7.39
CA GLU A 154 -25.13 8.18 -7.55
C GLU A 154 -25.15 9.44 -8.43
N SER A 155 -24.06 10.17 -8.51
CA SER A 155 -23.98 11.41 -9.30
C SER A 155 -23.80 11.09 -10.78
N ARG A 156 -24.83 11.30 -11.58
CA ARG A 156 -24.78 11.17 -13.04
C ARG A 156 -23.65 12.01 -13.62
N GLY A 157 -22.63 11.37 -14.17
CA GLY A 157 -21.50 12.02 -14.81
C GLY A 157 -20.16 11.97 -14.04
N PHE A 158 -20.11 11.49 -12.81
CA PHE A 158 -18.87 11.36 -12.04
C PHE A 158 -18.31 9.92 -11.98
N GLY A 159 -19.11 8.88 -12.24
CA GLY A 159 -18.70 7.48 -12.17
C GLY A 159 -17.57 7.11 -13.14
N PHE A 160 -17.56 7.69 -14.34
CA PHE A 160 -16.52 7.43 -15.36
C PHE A 160 -15.14 8.06 -15.05
N LEU A 161 -15.07 8.93 -14.03
CA LEU A 161 -13.82 9.67 -13.70
C LEU A 161 -12.78 8.84 -12.93
N LYS A 162 -13.10 7.60 -12.57
CA LYS A 162 -12.17 6.72 -11.84
C LYS A 162 -11.51 5.70 -12.78
N CYS A 163 -10.61 6.17 -13.64
CA CYS A 163 -9.79 5.30 -14.48
C CYS A 163 -8.41 5.15 -13.86
N ARG A 164 -8.23 4.12 -13.02
CA ARG A 164 -6.97 3.84 -12.29
C ARG A 164 -5.81 3.45 -13.21
N GLU A 165 -6.14 2.95 -14.37
CA GLU A 165 -5.16 2.45 -15.35
C GLU A 165 -4.51 3.57 -16.17
N VAL A 166 -5.13 4.77 -16.20
CA VAL A 166 -4.69 5.87 -17.03
C VAL A 166 -3.77 6.84 -16.29
N ASN A 167 -4.11 7.20 -15.03
CA ASN A 167 -3.32 8.15 -14.22
C ASN A 167 -3.77 8.19 -12.76
N ASP A 168 -2.98 8.91 -11.93
CA ASP A 168 -3.25 9.11 -10.50
C ASP A 168 -4.19 10.31 -10.21
N PHE A 169 -4.78 10.97 -11.20
CA PHE A 169 -5.69 12.11 -11.01
C PHE A 169 -6.97 11.76 -10.25
N HIS A 170 -7.30 10.48 -10.14
CA HIS A 170 -8.40 10.02 -9.29
C HIS A 170 -8.19 10.39 -7.81
N HIS A 171 -6.94 10.49 -7.32
CA HIS A 171 -6.66 10.93 -5.96
C HIS A 171 -7.04 12.40 -5.73
N ALA A 172 -6.72 13.29 -6.68
CA ALA A 172 -7.10 14.69 -6.61
C ALA A 172 -8.64 14.87 -6.65
N LYS A 173 -9.32 14.08 -7.48
CA LYS A 173 -10.78 14.07 -7.56
C LYS A 173 -11.43 13.53 -6.30
N ASP A 174 -10.91 12.43 -5.75
CA ASP A 174 -11.39 11.87 -4.48
C ASP A 174 -11.15 12.86 -3.33
N ALA A 175 -10.04 13.60 -3.31
CA ALA A 175 -9.79 14.68 -2.35
C ALA A 175 -10.81 15.82 -2.48
N TYR A 176 -11.09 16.27 -3.70
CA TYR A 176 -12.12 17.28 -3.95
C TYR A 176 -13.52 16.81 -3.53
N LEU A 177 -13.89 15.58 -3.88
CA LEU A 177 -15.17 15.00 -3.48
C LEU A 177 -15.28 14.86 -1.95
N ASN A 178 -14.19 14.57 -1.24
CA ASN A 178 -14.17 14.58 0.21
C ASN A 178 -14.55 15.96 0.78
N ILE A 179 -14.06 17.05 0.17
CA ILE A 179 -14.41 18.41 0.59
C ILE A 179 -15.90 18.68 0.35
N VAL A 180 -16.40 18.35 -0.85
CA VAL A 180 -17.82 18.57 -1.20
C VAL A 180 -18.74 17.78 -0.29
N VAL A 181 -18.50 16.47 -0.14
CA VAL A 181 -19.31 15.59 0.72
C VAL A 181 -19.20 16.02 2.17
N GLY A 182 -18.00 16.43 2.63
CA GLY A 182 -17.77 16.93 3.98
C GLY A 182 -18.59 18.19 4.28
N ASN A 183 -18.61 19.15 3.38
CA ASN A 183 -19.39 20.38 3.53
C ASN A 183 -20.89 20.09 3.56
N VAL A 184 -21.39 19.28 2.62
CA VAL A 184 -22.81 18.88 2.60
C VAL A 184 -23.21 18.13 3.87
N TYR A 185 -22.34 17.22 4.33
CA TYR A 185 -22.57 16.45 5.55
C TYR A 185 -22.59 17.37 6.77
N ASN A 186 -21.61 18.28 6.88
CA ASN A 186 -21.52 19.22 8.00
C ASN A 186 -22.75 20.11 8.07
N GLU A 187 -23.15 20.71 6.96
CA GLU A 187 -24.30 21.62 6.91
C GLU A 187 -25.61 20.90 7.25
N ARG A 188 -25.82 19.69 6.71
CA ARG A 188 -27.02 18.90 7.00
C ARG A 188 -27.04 18.31 8.41
N CYS A 189 -25.91 17.89 8.94
CA CYS A 189 -25.84 17.27 10.27
C CYS A 189 -25.78 18.31 11.41
N THR A 190 -25.21 19.48 11.15
CA THR A 190 -25.10 20.55 12.17
C THR A 190 -26.43 21.30 12.31
N HIS A 191 -27.14 21.53 11.19
CA HIS A 191 -28.41 22.26 11.19
C HIS A 191 -29.64 21.36 11.26
N ASN A 192 -29.58 20.06 10.90
CA ASN A 192 -30.70 19.13 10.89
C ASN A 192 -30.31 17.69 11.33
N LYS A 193 -29.86 17.52 12.56
CA LYS A 193 -29.46 16.23 13.13
C LYS A 193 -30.50 15.11 13.02
N SER A 194 -31.78 15.43 12.87
CA SER A 194 -32.87 14.43 12.89
C SER A 194 -33.14 13.76 11.53
N ILE A 195 -32.75 14.36 10.41
CA ILE A 195 -33.11 13.85 9.07
C ILE A 195 -32.10 12.80 8.59
N PHE A 196 -30.83 12.90 8.97
CA PHE A 196 -29.79 12.00 8.49
C PHE A 196 -29.75 10.64 9.21
N ILE A 197 -30.17 10.59 10.49
CA ILE A 197 -30.23 9.35 11.27
C ILE A 197 -31.35 8.43 10.78
N LYS A 198 -32.44 8.98 10.25
CA LYS A 198 -33.58 8.20 9.69
C LYS A 198 -33.29 7.57 8.34
N GLY A 199 -32.45 8.16 7.50
CA GLY A 199 -32.07 7.61 6.19
C GLY A 199 -31.07 6.48 6.22
N LEU A 200 -30.27 6.35 7.28
CA LEU A 200 -29.27 5.28 7.47
C LEU A 200 -29.84 4.03 8.14
N GLN A 201 -31.05 4.07 8.67
CA GLN A 201 -31.70 2.91 9.33
C GLN A 201 -32.68 2.15 8.42
N THR A 202 -32.83 2.53 7.16
CA THR A 202 -33.83 1.94 6.25
C THR A 202 -33.22 1.34 4.98
N LYS A 203 -32.03 0.74 5.06
CA LYS A 203 -31.57 -0.25 4.04
C LYS A 203 -30.68 -1.28 4.68
#